data_8304e40ecbf3362718be0b1589404122
#
_entry.id   8304e40ecbf3362718be0b1589404122
#
_cell.length_a   1.000
_cell.length_b   1.000
_cell.length_c   1.000
_cell.angle_alpha   90.00
_cell.angle_beta   90.00
_cell.angle_gamma   90.00
#
_symmetry.space_group_name_H-M   'P 1'
#
loop_
_entity.id
_entity.type
_entity.pdbx_description
1 polymer ?
#
loop_
_entity_poly.entity_id
_entity_poly.type
_entity_poly.pdbx_seq_one_letter_code
_entity_poly.pdbx_strand_id
1 'polypeptide(L)'
;MPKEKFEKDHCFLSHTEVLSFEEIIRLGRIFAANGVEKIRLTGGEPLLRKGIEFLIEELSKLKTWNGKPLDVAVTTNGAALSAKAKSLAAAGLKRLTVSLDAMDPQIYKDLNDVNFPIEKTLAGIQAAKDAGIPSIKINVVVKRGVNEKELIKIAEHFKGTGIIVRYIEFMDVGTSNGWRLDDVIPSRQIVEEINRVYPIEPLDPNYTGEVATRWAYKDGSGELGFISSVSEPFCKECSRIRLSVDGKLYKCLFATEGFDIRQMLRGGASDEEIEDAIGRIWTTRDEHYSEIRTEETVKARAGKRIEMSYIGG
;
A
#
# COMPACT_ATOMS: atom_id res chain seq x y z
N MET A 1 -5.50 12.70 2.04
CA MET A 1 -4.50 13.26 2.97
C MET A 1 -4.91 14.67 3.32
N PRO A 2 -4.96 15.02 4.61
CA PRO A 2 -5.47 16.31 5.09
C PRO A 2 -4.65 17.48 4.53
N LYS A 3 -5.30 18.39 3.79
CA LYS A 3 -4.65 19.58 3.21
C LYS A 3 -4.10 20.53 4.28
N GLU A 4 -4.76 20.58 5.43
CA GLU A 4 -4.36 21.45 6.54
C GLU A 4 -3.05 21.01 7.23
N LYS A 5 -2.65 19.73 7.02
CA LYS A 5 -1.43 19.17 7.59
C LYS A 5 -0.21 19.26 6.66
N PHE A 6 -0.42 19.58 5.39
CA PHE A 6 0.67 19.97 4.50
C PHE A 6 0.85 21.49 4.65
N GLU A 7 2.02 21.89 5.11
CA GLU A 7 2.40 23.30 5.15
C GLU A 7 2.14 23.96 3.80
N LYS A 8 1.68 25.21 3.81
CA LYS A 8 1.37 25.98 2.60
C LYS A 8 2.53 26.05 1.59
N ASP A 9 3.74 25.69 2.03
CA ASP A 9 4.98 25.70 1.27
C ASP A 9 5.44 24.29 0.83
N HIS A 10 4.54 23.30 0.78
CA HIS A 10 4.92 21.97 0.27
C HIS A 10 5.32 22.07 -1.20
N CYS A 11 6.63 22.07 -1.45
CA CYS A 11 7.19 22.09 -2.78
C CYS A 11 7.14 20.67 -3.39
N PHE A 12 6.35 20.50 -4.43
CA PHE A 12 6.38 19.25 -5.20
C PHE A 12 7.74 19.14 -5.91
N LEU A 13 8.27 17.92 -5.98
CA LEU A 13 9.49 17.64 -6.73
C LEU A 13 9.32 18.06 -8.20
N SER A 14 10.36 18.64 -8.77
CA SER A 14 10.40 18.96 -10.19
C SER A 14 10.42 17.68 -11.05
N HIS A 15 10.05 17.77 -12.30
CA HIS A 15 10.10 16.63 -13.23
C HIS A 15 11.50 16.03 -13.36
N THR A 16 12.57 16.83 -13.18
CA THR A 16 13.95 16.36 -13.21
C THR A 16 14.39 15.62 -11.96
N GLU A 17 13.67 15.82 -10.85
CA GLU A 17 13.94 15.14 -9.58
C GLU A 17 13.24 13.79 -9.47
N VAL A 18 12.16 13.59 -10.21
CA VAL A 18 11.45 12.31 -10.20
C VAL A 18 12.04 11.34 -11.23
N LEU A 19 11.93 10.04 -10.96
CA LEU A 19 12.30 9.00 -11.90
C LEU A 19 11.39 9.03 -13.13
N SER A 20 11.98 8.89 -14.33
CA SER A 20 11.23 8.65 -15.57
C SER A 20 10.63 7.24 -15.58
N PHE A 21 9.71 6.98 -16.51
CA PHE A 21 9.17 5.62 -16.66
C PHE A 21 10.24 4.64 -17.13
N GLU A 22 11.16 5.07 -17.98
CA GLU A 22 12.29 4.28 -18.47
C GLU A 22 13.22 3.89 -17.31
N GLU A 23 13.51 4.84 -16.40
CA GLU A 23 14.30 4.57 -15.18
C GLU A 23 13.58 3.57 -14.27
N ILE A 24 12.26 3.70 -14.09
CA ILE A 24 11.45 2.77 -13.28
C ILE A 24 11.41 1.38 -13.93
N ILE A 25 11.24 1.30 -15.25
CA ILE A 25 11.23 0.02 -15.99
C ILE A 25 12.59 -0.65 -15.91
N ARG A 26 13.69 0.10 -16.05
CA ARG A 26 15.06 -0.41 -15.89
C ARG A 26 15.24 -1.01 -14.48
N LEU A 27 14.87 -0.26 -13.43
CA LEU A 27 14.91 -0.77 -12.05
C LEU A 27 13.99 -1.97 -11.85
N GLY A 28 12.79 -1.96 -12.45
CA GLY A 28 11.85 -3.09 -12.39
C GLY A 28 12.46 -4.37 -12.94
N ARG A 29 13.25 -4.28 -14.02
CA ARG A 29 13.99 -5.41 -14.61
C ARG A 29 15.06 -5.92 -13.65
N ILE A 30 15.86 -5.01 -13.09
CA ILE A 30 16.90 -5.34 -12.11
C ILE A 30 16.30 -5.98 -10.85
N PHE A 31 15.21 -5.43 -10.31
CA PHE A 31 14.50 -6.04 -9.18
C PHE A 31 13.97 -7.44 -9.50
N ALA A 32 13.41 -7.64 -10.69
CA ALA A 32 12.90 -8.95 -11.11
C ALA A 32 14.03 -9.99 -11.23
N ALA A 33 15.22 -9.59 -11.72
CA ALA A 33 16.42 -10.43 -11.75
C ALA A 33 16.89 -10.78 -10.32
N ASN A 34 16.83 -9.84 -9.39
CA ASN A 34 17.13 -10.02 -7.95
C ASN A 34 16.07 -10.80 -7.16
N GLY A 35 15.09 -11.43 -7.81
CA GLY A 35 14.11 -12.27 -7.15
C GLY A 35 12.85 -11.54 -6.67
N VAL A 36 12.63 -10.28 -7.03
CA VAL A 36 11.38 -9.59 -6.75
C VAL A 36 10.29 -10.16 -7.66
N GLU A 37 9.24 -10.70 -7.06
CA GLU A 37 8.11 -11.32 -7.76
C GLU A 37 6.91 -10.36 -7.91
N LYS A 38 6.88 -9.28 -7.13
CA LYS A 38 5.77 -8.33 -7.12
C LYS A 38 6.24 -6.89 -7.02
N ILE A 39 5.71 -6.03 -7.89
CA ILE A 39 5.88 -4.57 -7.81
C ILE A 39 4.50 -3.95 -7.54
N ARG A 40 4.43 -3.06 -6.54
CA ARG A 40 3.25 -2.28 -6.22
C ARG A 40 3.48 -0.81 -6.52
N LEU A 41 2.71 -0.27 -7.44
CA LEU A 41 2.67 1.15 -7.71
C LEU A 41 1.74 1.83 -6.70
N THR A 42 2.27 2.82 -6.02
CA THR A 42 1.60 3.60 -4.99
C THR A 42 2.21 5.01 -4.98
N GLY A 43 2.14 5.74 -3.89
CA GLY A 43 2.69 7.09 -3.75
C GLY A 43 1.64 8.01 -3.16
N GLY A 44 1.55 9.26 -3.59
CA GLY A 44 0.39 10.10 -3.28
C GLY A 44 -0.86 9.50 -3.90
N GLU A 45 -1.05 9.70 -5.21
CA GLU A 45 -2.09 9.00 -5.99
C GLU A 45 -1.51 8.61 -7.35
N PRO A 46 -1.20 7.32 -7.59
CA PRO A 46 -0.50 6.88 -8.80
C PRO A 46 -1.33 7.08 -10.07
N LEU A 47 -2.66 7.02 -9.98
CA LEU A 47 -3.54 7.18 -11.13
C LEU A 47 -3.59 8.61 -11.68
N LEU A 48 -3.06 9.61 -10.95
CA LEU A 48 -2.89 10.97 -11.44
C LEU A 48 -1.65 11.13 -12.33
N ARG A 49 -0.70 10.19 -12.28
CA ARG A 49 0.49 10.25 -13.13
C ARG A 49 0.10 9.94 -14.57
N LYS A 50 0.29 10.92 -15.47
CA LYS A 50 -0.03 10.78 -16.90
C LYS A 50 0.75 9.62 -17.51
N GLY A 51 0.06 8.72 -18.21
CA GLY A 51 0.67 7.56 -18.86
C GLY A 51 1.03 6.40 -17.93
N ILE A 52 0.45 6.34 -16.72
CA ILE A 52 0.69 5.23 -15.77
C ILE A 52 0.37 3.86 -16.37
N GLU A 53 -0.57 3.80 -17.31
CA GLU A 53 -0.96 2.60 -18.04
C GLU A 53 0.22 2.03 -18.85
N PHE A 54 1.02 2.89 -19.48
CA PHE A 54 2.25 2.48 -20.17
C PHE A 54 3.25 1.84 -19.20
N LEU A 55 3.46 2.45 -18.03
CA LEU A 55 4.34 1.86 -17.01
C LEU A 55 3.84 0.48 -16.56
N ILE A 56 2.53 0.34 -16.32
CA ILE A 56 1.94 -0.95 -15.91
C ILE A 56 2.13 -1.99 -17.01
N GLU A 57 1.89 -1.63 -18.27
CA GLU A 57 2.06 -2.51 -19.42
C GLU A 57 3.51 -3.01 -19.53
N GLU A 58 4.48 -2.10 -19.48
CA GLU A 58 5.90 -2.46 -19.58
C GLU A 58 6.36 -3.33 -18.40
N LEU A 59 5.97 -3.01 -17.18
CA LEU A 59 6.28 -3.83 -16.02
C LEU A 59 5.60 -5.21 -16.10
N SER A 60 4.39 -5.29 -16.64
CA SER A 60 3.65 -6.56 -16.79
C SER A 60 4.27 -7.51 -17.82
N LYS A 61 5.09 -7.00 -18.76
CA LYS A 61 5.86 -7.79 -19.73
C LYS A 61 7.11 -8.43 -19.11
N LEU A 62 7.59 -7.91 -17.97
CA LEU A 62 8.77 -8.42 -17.31
C LEU A 62 8.54 -9.82 -16.73
N LYS A 63 9.61 -10.59 -16.71
CA LYS A 63 9.64 -11.92 -16.07
C LYS A 63 10.57 -11.90 -14.88
N THR A 64 10.17 -12.61 -13.84
CA THR A 64 10.99 -12.86 -12.66
C THR A 64 12.13 -13.83 -13.02
N TRP A 65 13.12 -13.95 -12.13
CA TRP A 65 14.28 -14.85 -12.30
C TRP A 65 13.89 -16.32 -12.64
N ASN A 66 12.71 -16.77 -12.19
CA ASN A 66 12.19 -18.12 -12.44
C ASN A 66 11.24 -18.19 -13.67
N GLY A 67 11.21 -17.14 -14.51
CA GLY A 67 10.45 -17.08 -15.76
C GLY A 67 8.95 -16.78 -15.62
N LYS A 68 8.44 -16.59 -14.40
CA LYS A 68 7.03 -16.21 -14.17
C LYS A 68 6.81 -14.74 -14.52
N PRO A 69 5.61 -14.35 -14.97
CA PRO A 69 5.27 -12.94 -15.13
C PRO A 69 5.41 -12.17 -13.80
N LEU A 70 5.97 -10.96 -13.86
CA LEU A 70 6.01 -10.07 -12.69
C LEU A 70 4.60 -9.67 -12.27
N ASP A 71 4.30 -9.80 -10.97
CA ASP A 71 2.98 -9.44 -10.42
C ASP A 71 2.91 -7.92 -10.18
N VAL A 72 2.18 -7.20 -11.02
CA VAL A 72 2.00 -5.75 -10.93
C VAL A 72 0.71 -5.42 -10.18
N ALA A 73 0.84 -4.60 -9.14
CA ALA A 73 -0.27 -4.15 -8.30
C ALA A 73 -0.33 -2.63 -8.24
N VAL A 74 -1.52 -2.07 -8.06
CA VAL A 74 -1.74 -0.63 -7.82
C VAL A 74 -2.49 -0.45 -6.51
N THR A 75 -2.09 0.57 -5.73
CA THR A 75 -2.89 1.08 -4.60
C THR A 75 -3.34 2.49 -4.91
N THR A 76 -4.63 2.78 -4.79
CA THR A 76 -5.25 4.05 -5.17
C THR A 76 -6.33 4.48 -4.16
N ASN A 77 -6.62 5.77 -4.11
CA ASN A 77 -7.80 6.30 -3.41
C ASN A 77 -9.11 6.11 -4.20
N GLY A 78 -9.03 5.57 -5.42
CA GLY A 78 -10.19 5.31 -6.27
C GLY A 78 -10.75 6.50 -7.04
N ALA A 79 -10.28 7.72 -6.79
CA ALA A 79 -10.86 8.93 -7.37
C ALA A 79 -10.86 8.97 -8.91
N ALA A 80 -9.79 8.47 -9.54
CA ALA A 80 -9.66 8.43 -11.00
C ALA A 80 -10.05 7.07 -11.60
N LEU A 81 -10.48 6.11 -10.77
CA LEU A 81 -10.58 4.71 -11.15
C LEU A 81 -11.68 4.46 -12.19
N SER A 82 -12.85 5.12 -12.09
CA SER A 82 -13.95 4.97 -13.05
C SER A 82 -13.50 5.28 -14.48
N ALA A 83 -12.67 6.31 -14.66
CA ALA A 83 -12.17 6.71 -15.97
C ALA A 83 -11.05 5.79 -16.48
N LYS A 84 -10.30 5.13 -15.59
CA LYS A 84 -9.08 4.41 -15.92
C LYS A 84 -9.20 2.88 -15.85
N ALA A 85 -10.26 2.34 -15.28
CA ALA A 85 -10.39 0.90 -15.03
C ALA A 85 -10.15 0.04 -16.27
N LYS A 86 -10.75 0.41 -17.41
CA LYS A 86 -10.60 -0.32 -18.68
C LYS A 86 -9.17 -0.27 -19.22
N SER A 87 -8.53 0.91 -19.19
CA SER A 87 -7.14 1.06 -19.66
C SER A 87 -6.15 0.35 -18.75
N LEU A 88 -6.37 0.36 -17.43
CA LEU A 88 -5.56 -0.38 -16.45
C LEU A 88 -5.66 -1.91 -16.66
N ALA A 89 -6.88 -2.43 -16.89
CA ALA A 89 -7.08 -3.83 -17.21
C ALA A 89 -6.40 -4.22 -18.52
N ALA A 90 -6.55 -3.41 -19.58
CA ALA A 90 -5.90 -3.60 -20.88
C ALA A 90 -4.36 -3.56 -20.77
N ALA A 91 -3.80 -2.73 -19.88
CA ALA A 91 -2.37 -2.66 -19.57
C ALA A 91 -1.86 -3.90 -18.79
N GLY A 92 -2.73 -4.84 -18.44
CA GLY A 92 -2.35 -6.08 -17.76
C GLY A 92 -2.33 -6.01 -16.24
N LEU A 93 -2.95 -5.00 -15.61
CA LEU A 93 -3.05 -4.90 -14.16
C LEU A 93 -3.76 -6.13 -13.58
N LYS A 94 -3.07 -6.84 -12.65
CA LYS A 94 -3.61 -8.05 -12.01
C LYS A 94 -4.23 -7.79 -10.65
N ARG A 95 -3.74 -6.78 -9.92
CA ARG A 95 -4.12 -6.52 -8.54
C ARG A 95 -4.37 -5.04 -8.31
N LEU A 96 -5.54 -4.75 -7.80
CA LEU A 96 -5.95 -3.41 -7.40
C LEU A 96 -6.24 -3.39 -5.91
N THR A 97 -5.73 -2.38 -5.21
CA THR A 97 -6.13 -2.08 -3.83
C THR A 97 -6.72 -0.67 -3.81
N VAL A 98 -7.89 -0.53 -3.23
CA VAL A 98 -8.54 0.77 -3.06
C VAL A 98 -8.62 1.09 -1.57
N SER A 99 -8.22 2.29 -1.19
CA SER A 99 -8.36 2.80 0.18
C SER A 99 -9.79 3.31 0.37
N LEU A 100 -10.51 2.77 1.37
CA LEU A 100 -11.89 3.13 1.69
C LEU A 100 -12.13 2.94 3.18
N ASP A 101 -11.94 3.99 3.97
CA ASP A 101 -11.91 3.91 5.43
C ASP A 101 -13.28 4.08 6.10
N ALA A 102 -14.34 4.42 5.36
CA ALA A 102 -15.72 4.52 5.86
C ALA A 102 -16.73 4.37 4.72
N MET A 103 -17.97 3.95 5.07
CA MET A 103 -19.15 3.97 4.19
C MET A 103 -20.01 5.21 4.43
N ASP A 104 -19.96 5.79 5.62
CA ASP A 104 -20.60 7.05 5.93
C ASP A 104 -19.93 8.21 5.17
N PRO A 105 -20.67 9.01 4.37
CA PRO A 105 -20.10 10.06 3.54
C PRO A 105 -19.38 11.16 4.34
N GLN A 106 -19.85 11.47 5.56
CA GLN A 106 -19.24 12.50 6.38
C GLN A 106 -17.91 12.00 6.98
N ILE A 107 -17.91 10.79 7.55
CA ILE A 107 -16.69 10.17 8.09
C ILE A 107 -15.67 9.97 6.96
N TYR A 108 -16.10 9.51 5.79
CA TYR A 108 -15.25 9.36 4.61
C TYR A 108 -14.59 10.69 4.20
N LYS A 109 -15.38 11.76 4.14
CA LYS A 109 -14.90 13.10 3.80
C LYS A 109 -13.89 13.61 4.82
N ASP A 110 -14.18 13.43 6.12
CA ASP A 110 -13.31 13.92 7.21
C ASP A 110 -11.96 13.19 7.24
N LEU A 111 -11.95 11.88 6.92
CA LEU A 111 -10.73 11.09 6.84
C LEU A 111 -9.88 11.41 5.62
N ASN A 112 -10.50 11.67 4.48
CA ASN A 112 -9.77 11.92 3.22
C ASN A 112 -9.38 13.39 3.03
N ASP A 113 -9.98 14.33 3.79
CA ASP A 113 -9.78 15.77 3.69
C ASP A 113 -9.85 16.33 2.24
N VAL A 114 -10.62 15.67 1.41
CA VAL A 114 -10.93 16.10 0.06
C VAL A 114 -12.43 16.09 -0.13
N ASN A 115 -12.97 17.13 -0.75
CA ASN A 115 -14.39 17.20 -1.05
C ASN A 115 -14.73 16.26 -2.23
N PHE A 116 -14.47 14.97 -2.02
CA PHE A 116 -14.66 13.90 -3.02
C PHE A 116 -15.71 12.93 -2.48
N PRO A 117 -16.84 12.77 -3.16
CA PRO A 117 -17.93 11.93 -2.67
C PRO A 117 -17.55 10.44 -2.77
N ILE A 118 -17.92 9.68 -1.75
CA ILE A 118 -17.67 8.23 -1.65
C ILE A 118 -18.25 7.47 -2.85
N GLU A 119 -19.37 7.91 -3.40
CA GLU A 119 -20.06 7.29 -4.52
C GLU A 119 -19.14 7.17 -5.75
N LYS A 120 -18.23 8.12 -5.95
CA LYS A 120 -17.25 8.05 -7.04
C LYS A 120 -16.22 6.95 -6.81
N THR A 121 -15.78 6.74 -5.58
CA THR A 121 -14.87 5.64 -5.24
C THR A 121 -15.58 4.30 -5.42
N LEU A 122 -16.82 4.17 -4.95
CA LEU A 122 -17.62 2.95 -5.13
C LEU A 122 -17.89 2.67 -6.62
N ALA A 123 -18.25 3.69 -7.40
CA ALA A 123 -18.38 3.56 -8.85
C ALA A 123 -17.07 3.15 -9.53
N GLY A 124 -15.93 3.64 -9.04
CA GLY A 124 -14.60 3.25 -9.50
C GLY A 124 -14.29 1.78 -9.22
N ILE A 125 -14.62 1.29 -8.02
CA ILE A 125 -14.49 -0.11 -7.65
C ILE A 125 -15.33 -1.00 -8.56
N GLN A 126 -16.59 -0.62 -8.80
CA GLN A 126 -17.48 -1.34 -9.71
C GLN A 126 -16.93 -1.34 -11.14
N ALA A 127 -16.46 -0.19 -11.65
CA ALA A 127 -15.84 -0.11 -12.97
C ALA A 127 -14.60 -1.00 -13.11
N ALA A 128 -13.79 -1.15 -12.05
CA ALA A 128 -12.64 -2.05 -12.03
C ALA A 128 -13.06 -3.53 -12.10
N LYS A 129 -14.14 -3.88 -11.39
CA LYS A 129 -14.73 -5.22 -11.45
C LYS A 129 -15.27 -5.52 -12.84
N ASP A 130 -16.03 -4.60 -13.43
CA ASP A 130 -16.61 -4.72 -14.77
C ASP A 130 -15.53 -4.78 -15.87
N ALA A 131 -14.39 -4.12 -15.67
CA ALA A 131 -13.23 -4.21 -16.55
C ALA A 131 -12.45 -5.52 -16.42
N GLY A 132 -12.82 -6.40 -15.49
CA GLY A 132 -12.21 -7.72 -15.32
C GLY A 132 -10.85 -7.72 -14.62
N ILE A 133 -10.55 -6.73 -13.76
CA ILE A 133 -9.34 -6.76 -12.93
C ILE A 133 -9.46 -7.95 -11.95
N PRO A 134 -8.54 -8.94 -11.99
CA PRO A 134 -8.77 -10.23 -11.35
C PRO A 134 -8.82 -10.21 -9.83
N SER A 135 -8.07 -9.30 -9.19
CA SER A 135 -7.99 -9.22 -7.73
C SER A 135 -8.18 -7.79 -7.25
N ILE A 136 -9.29 -7.54 -6.59
CA ILE A 136 -9.60 -6.23 -6.00
C ILE A 136 -9.63 -6.39 -4.47
N LYS A 137 -8.93 -5.50 -3.78
CA LYS A 137 -8.91 -5.44 -2.32
C LYS A 137 -9.25 -4.04 -1.84
N ILE A 138 -9.95 -3.96 -0.71
CA ILE A 138 -10.21 -2.71 -0.01
C ILE A 138 -9.30 -2.65 1.20
N ASN A 139 -8.58 -1.56 1.38
CA ASN A 139 -7.84 -1.28 2.61
C ASN A 139 -8.64 -0.32 3.47
N VAL A 140 -8.78 -0.66 4.74
CA VAL A 140 -9.47 0.13 5.77
C VAL A 140 -8.49 0.34 6.91
N VAL A 141 -7.98 1.54 7.10
CA VAL A 141 -7.21 1.90 8.29
C VAL A 141 -8.18 2.21 9.40
N VAL A 142 -8.12 1.43 10.48
CA VAL A 142 -9.07 1.53 11.60
C VAL A 142 -8.50 2.39 12.70
N LYS A 143 -9.17 3.50 13.03
CA LYS A 143 -8.79 4.43 14.09
C LYS A 143 -9.91 4.55 15.12
N ARG A 144 -9.58 4.33 16.40
CA ARG A 144 -10.51 4.45 17.54
C ARG A 144 -11.07 5.87 17.63
N GLY A 145 -12.37 5.98 17.92
CA GLY A 145 -13.08 7.24 18.03
C GLY A 145 -13.37 7.91 16.69
N VAL A 146 -13.02 7.27 15.56
CA VAL A 146 -13.19 7.84 14.21
C VAL A 146 -14.06 6.96 13.33
N ASN A 147 -13.62 5.76 12.97
CA ASN A 147 -14.31 4.91 12.00
C ASN A 147 -14.54 3.46 12.48
N GLU A 148 -14.38 3.16 13.76
CA GLU A 148 -14.67 1.82 14.28
C GLU A 148 -16.11 1.36 14.07
N LYS A 149 -17.06 2.28 13.97
CA LYS A 149 -18.48 1.98 13.70
C LYS A 149 -18.74 1.60 12.23
N GLU A 150 -17.77 1.81 11.36
CA GLU A 150 -17.87 1.50 9.93
C GLU A 150 -17.44 0.07 9.59
N LEU A 151 -16.80 -0.64 10.52
CA LEU A 151 -16.26 -1.98 10.29
C LEU A 151 -17.30 -2.95 9.71
N ILE A 152 -18.45 -3.05 10.36
CA ILE A 152 -19.55 -3.96 9.95
C ILE A 152 -20.17 -3.51 8.64
N LYS A 153 -20.40 -2.21 8.44
CA LYS A 153 -20.98 -1.68 7.20
C LYS A 153 -20.10 -1.95 5.99
N ILE A 154 -18.77 -1.80 6.14
CA ILE A 154 -17.81 -2.11 5.08
C ILE A 154 -17.78 -3.62 4.79
N ALA A 155 -17.73 -4.45 5.84
CA ALA A 155 -17.78 -5.90 5.69
C ALA A 155 -19.06 -6.35 4.96
N GLU A 156 -20.22 -5.85 5.37
CA GLU A 156 -21.52 -6.14 4.77
C GLU A 156 -21.60 -5.75 3.30
N HIS A 157 -21.11 -4.53 2.96
CA HIS A 157 -21.16 -4.01 1.60
C HIS A 157 -20.38 -4.87 0.62
N PHE A 158 -19.21 -5.41 1.02
CA PHE A 158 -18.35 -6.20 0.15
C PHE A 158 -18.53 -7.71 0.30
N LYS A 159 -19.27 -8.19 1.28
CA LYS A 159 -19.59 -9.62 1.46
C LYS A 159 -20.27 -10.20 0.23
N GLY A 160 -19.81 -11.34 -0.27
CA GLY A 160 -20.37 -12.00 -1.46
C GLY A 160 -19.97 -11.35 -2.80
N THR A 161 -19.20 -10.26 -2.81
CA THR A 161 -18.82 -9.56 -4.05
C THR A 161 -17.55 -10.11 -4.71
N GLY A 162 -16.79 -10.97 -4.01
CA GLY A 162 -15.45 -11.44 -4.42
C GLY A 162 -14.33 -10.43 -4.11
N ILE A 163 -14.66 -9.28 -3.52
CA ILE A 163 -13.69 -8.25 -3.09
C ILE A 163 -13.27 -8.54 -1.65
N ILE A 164 -11.95 -8.53 -1.39
CA ILE A 164 -11.39 -8.79 -0.06
C ILE A 164 -11.21 -7.48 0.69
N VAL A 165 -11.89 -7.33 1.82
CA VAL A 165 -11.66 -6.20 2.73
C VAL A 165 -10.50 -6.53 3.67
N ARG A 166 -9.56 -5.58 3.84
CA ARG A 166 -8.43 -5.70 4.75
C ARG A 166 -8.46 -4.57 5.77
N TYR A 167 -8.66 -4.93 7.02
CA TYR A 167 -8.61 -4.00 8.16
C TYR A 167 -7.17 -3.88 8.64
N ILE A 168 -6.70 -2.65 8.81
CA ILE A 168 -5.31 -2.31 9.12
C ILE A 168 -5.30 -1.51 10.42
N GLU A 169 -4.52 -1.93 11.39
CA GLU A 169 -4.30 -1.16 12.60
C GLU A 169 -3.65 0.19 12.29
N PHE A 170 -4.13 1.25 12.95
CA PHE A 170 -3.62 2.60 12.76
C PHE A 170 -2.15 2.70 13.18
N MET A 171 -1.27 3.11 12.28
CA MET A 171 0.19 3.11 12.45
C MET A 171 0.77 4.52 12.56
N ASP A 172 1.93 4.64 13.20
CA ASP A 172 2.71 5.88 13.37
C ASP A 172 3.58 6.23 12.15
N VAL A 173 3.03 6.13 10.94
CA VAL A 173 3.72 6.49 9.69
C VAL A 173 3.62 7.99 9.43
N GLY A 174 4.74 8.60 9.02
CA GLY A 174 4.82 10.03 8.79
C GLY A 174 4.77 10.86 10.07
N THR A 175 4.72 12.17 9.91
CA THR A 175 4.65 13.15 11.01
C THR A 175 3.26 13.76 11.15
N SER A 176 2.44 13.70 10.11
CA SER A 176 1.19 14.43 9.96
C SER A 176 -0.05 13.74 10.55
N ASN A 177 0.01 12.43 10.88
CA ASN A 177 -1.18 11.66 11.25
C ASN A 177 -1.59 11.75 12.72
N GLY A 178 -0.78 12.38 13.59
CA GLY A 178 -1.10 12.57 15.01
C GLY A 178 -1.27 11.26 15.80
N TRP A 179 -0.53 10.23 15.44
CA TRP A 179 -0.68 8.89 15.99
C TRP A 179 -0.45 8.84 17.52
N ARG A 180 -1.33 8.11 18.20
CA ARG A 180 -1.22 7.74 19.61
C ARG A 180 -1.59 6.28 19.76
N LEU A 181 -0.97 5.58 20.72
CA LEU A 181 -1.25 4.17 20.95
C LEU A 181 -2.71 3.90 21.34
N ASP A 182 -3.33 4.83 22.10
CA ASP A 182 -4.73 4.76 22.50
C ASP A 182 -5.71 4.80 21.31
N ASP A 183 -5.29 5.35 20.18
CA ASP A 183 -6.11 5.41 18.95
C ASP A 183 -6.10 4.09 18.17
N VAL A 184 -5.28 3.12 18.57
CA VAL A 184 -5.17 1.81 17.92
C VAL A 184 -6.27 0.87 18.41
N ILE A 185 -6.94 0.21 17.47
CA ILE A 185 -7.81 -0.93 17.76
C ILE A 185 -7.06 -2.19 17.33
N PRO A 186 -6.69 -3.10 18.25
CA PRO A 186 -6.02 -4.33 17.90
C PRO A 186 -6.86 -5.18 16.94
N SER A 187 -6.21 -5.83 15.98
CA SER A 187 -6.88 -6.67 14.97
C SER A 187 -7.76 -7.75 15.61
N ARG A 188 -7.34 -8.31 16.75
CA ARG A 188 -8.16 -9.27 17.52
C ARG A 188 -9.53 -8.70 17.90
N GLN A 189 -9.60 -7.44 18.34
CA GLN A 189 -10.87 -6.79 18.66
C GLN A 189 -11.73 -6.63 17.40
N ILE A 190 -11.13 -6.26 16.27
CA ILE A 190 -11.86 -6.13 14.98
C ILE A 190 -12.41 -7.49 14.54
N VAL A 191 -11.62 -8.55 14.65
CA VAL A 191 -12.06 -9.93 14.37
C VAL A 191 -13.25 -10.31 15.26
N GLU A 192 -13.19 -10.05 16.56
CA GLU A 192 -14.24 -10.36 17.51
C GLU A 192 -15.55 -9.62 17.17
N GLU A 193 -15.48 -8.33 16.81
CA GLU A 193 -16.65 -7.55 16.42
C GLU A 193 -17.30 -8.07 15.14
N ILE A 194 -16.49 -8.37 14.11
CA ILE A 194 -17.01 -8.93 12.85
C ILE A 194 -17.61 -10.32 13.07
N ASN A 195 -16.92 -11.17 13.84
CA ASN A 195 -17.36 -12.55 14.09
C ASN A 195 -18.69 -12.65 14.87
N ARG A 196 -19.06 -11.63 15.66
CA ARG A 196 -20.37 -11.57 16.33
C ARG A 196 -21.54 -11.40 15.35
N VAL A 197 -21.30 -10.73 14.22
CA VAL A 197 -22.34 -10.43 13.21
C VAL A 197 -22.26 -11.40 12.04
N TYR A 198 -21.05 -11.65 11.57
CA TYR A 198 -20.74 -12.55 10.45
C TYR A 198 -19.72 -13.58 10.93
N PRO A 199 -20.13 -14.83 11.20
CA PRO A 199 -19.20 -15.87 11.63
C PRO A 199 -18.05 -16.06 10.63
N ILE A 200 -16.81 -15.96 11.10
CA ILE A 200 -15.60 -16.11 10.33
C ILE A 200 -14.67 -17.15 10.96
N GLU A 201 -13.76 -17.67 10.17
CA GLU A 201 -12.73 -18.63 10.61
C GLU A 201 -11.38 -18.32 9.94
N PRO A 202 -10.25 -18.60 10.63
CA PRO A 202 -8.93 -18.31 10.08
C PRO A 202 -8.62 -19.20 8.88
N LEU A 203 -7.83 -18.69 7.95
CA LEU A 203 -7.25 -19.40 6.81
C LEU A 203 -5.73 -19.38 6.89
N ASP A 204 -5.11 -20.41 6.32
CA ASP A 204 -3.66 -20.44 6.15
C ASP A 204 -3.17 -19.32 5.24
N PRO A 205 -1.96 -18.79 5.46
CA PRO A 205 -1.37 -17.79 4.58
C PRO A 205 -1.14 -18.38 3.18
N ASN A 206 -1.29 -17.56 2.12
CA ASN A 206 -1.03 -17.98 0.75
C ASN A 206 0.48 -18.19 0.47
N TYR A 207 1.35 -17.50 1.22
CA TYR A 207 2.80 -17.56 1.10
C TYR A 207 3.46 -17.02 2.38
N THR A 208 4.70 -17.43 2.62
CA THR A 208 5.50 -16.95 3.77
C THR A 208 5.70 -15.44 3.67
N GLY A 209 5.47 -14.72 4.79
CA GLY A 209 5.58 -13.25 4.84
C GLY A 209 4.34 -12.52 4.29
N GLU A 210 3.20 -13.20 4.12
CA GLU A 210 1.93 -12.54 3.84
C GLU A 210 1.57 -11.60 5.00
N VAL A 211 1.33 -10.31 4.68
CA VAL A 211 1.17 -9.25 5.70
C VAL A 211 -0.16 -9.33 6.43
N ALA A 212 -1.21 -9.76 5.74
CA ALA A 212 -2.54 -9.87 6.30
C ALA A 212 -2.81 -11.30 6.76
N THR A 213 -3.24 -11.50 8.00
CA THR A 213 -3.88 -12.75 8.40
C THR A 213 -5.21 -12.88 7.68
N ARG A 214 -5.47 -14.06 7.11
CA ARG A 214 -6.63 -14.33 6.27
C ARG A 214 -7.74 -14.99 7.07
N TRP A 215 -8.97 -14.64 6.78
CA TRP A 215 -10.17 -15.20 7.39
C TRP A 215 -11.24 -15.41 6.32
N ALA A 216 -11.97 -16.53 6.40
CA ALA A 216 -13.13 -16.78 5.55
C ALA A 216 -14.42 -16.53 6.29
N TYR A 217 -15.45 -16.07 5.58
CA TYR A 217 -16.81 -16.16 6.08
C TYR A 217 -17.25 -17.64 6.09
N LYS A 218 -17.79 -18.12 7.22
CA LYS A 218 -18.22 -19.54 7.35
C LYS A 218 -19.34 -19.95 6.37
N ASP A 219 -20.08 -18.97 5.85
CA ASP A 219 -21.11 -19.21 4.83
C ASP A 219 -20.55 -19.28 3.40
N GLY A 220 -19.22 -19.21 3.23
CA GLY A 220 -18.56 -19.27 1.93
C GLY A 220 -18.66 -17.99 1.10
N SER A 221 -19.14 -16.86 1.66
CA SER A 221 -19.37 -15.62 0.91
C SER A 221 -18.10 -14.80 0.61
N GLY A 222 -16.92 -15.30 0.97
CA GLY A 222 -15.65 -14.63 0.65
C GLY A 222 -14.67 -14.57 1.81
N GLU A 223 -13.69 -13.66 1.69
CA GLU A 223 -12.56 -13.52 2.61
C GLU A 223 -12.43 -12.11 3.16
N LEU A 224 -11.83 -12.05 4.35
CA LEU A 224 -11.34 -10.83 5.01
C LEU A 224 -9.85 -10.96 5.29
N GLY A 225 -9.18 -9.84 5.49
CA GLY A 225 -7.80 -9.81 5.95
C GLY A 225 -7.63 -8.85 7.12
N PHE A 226 -6.67 -9.14 8.01
CA PHE A 226 -6.34 -8.26 9.13
C PHE A 226 -4.83 -8.02 9.14
N ILE A 227 -4.42 -6.76 9.29
CA ILE A 227 -3.01 -6.35 9.30
C ILE A 227 -2.68 -5.79 10.68
N SER A 228 -2.14 -6.65 11.52
CA SER A 228 -1.80 -6.38 12.93
C SER A 228 -0.44 -5.70 13.06
N SER A 229 -0.28 -4.53 12.41
CA SER A 229 1.02 -3.85 12.32
C SER A 229 1.53 -3.28 13.65
N VAL A 230 0.69 -3.20 14.66
CA VAL A 230 1.00 -2.65 15.99
C VAL A 230 0.93 -3.73 17.06
N SER A 231 -0.18 -4.50 17.11
CA SER A 231 -0.39 -5.50 18.17
C SER A 231 0.40 -6.79 17.93
N GLU A 232 0.61 -7.20 16.67
CA GLU A 232 1.34 -8.41 16.29
C GLU A 232 2.32 -8.12 15.14
N PRO A 233 3.49 -7.48 15.43
CA PRO A 233 4.44 -7.10 14.40
C PRO A 233 5.02 -8.30 13.64
N PHE A 234 5.19 -8.13 12.33
CA PHE A 234 5.67 -9.18 11.41
C PHE A 234 7.00 -8.78 10.72
N CYS A 235 7.90 -8.10 11.45
CA CYS A 235 9.18 -7.61 10.90
C CYS A 235 10.10 -8.74 10.43
N LYS A 236 10.14 -9.86 11.15
CA LYS A 236 11.03 -10.99 10.87
C LYS A 236 10.84 -11.61 9.48
N GLU A 237 9.59 -11.63 9.00
CA GLU A 237 9.24 -12.21 7.70
C GLU A 237 9.01 -11.14 6.61
N CYS A 238 9.33 -9.88 6.90
CA CYS A 238 9.06 -8.79 5.98
C CYS A 238 9.98 -8.81 4.77
N SER A 239 9.47 -9.08 3.59
CA SER A 239 10.17 -9.15 2.30
C SER A 239 9.99 -7.90 1.44
N ARG A 240 9.71 -6.73 2.03
CA ARG A 240 9.37 -5.51 1.27
C ARG A 240 10.51 -4.51 1.30
N ILE A 241 10.79 -3.93 0.14
CA ILE A 241 11.61 -2.73 -0.05
C ILE A 241 10.76 -1.66 -0.74
N ARG A 242 11.10 -0.40 -0.57
CA ARG A 242 10.36 0.73 -1.14
C ARG A 242 11.29 1.59 -1.97
N LEU A 243 10.81 2.00 -3.14
CA LEU A 243 11.46 2.97 -4.00
C LEU A 243 10.61 4.24 -4.02
N SER A 244 11.16 5.37 -3.54
CA SER A 244 10.48 6.65 -3.65
C SER A 244 10.49 7.17 -5.09
N VAL A 245 9.61 8.14 -5.36
CA VAL A 245 9.49 8.73 -6.70
C VAL A 245 10.76 9.45 -7.16
N ASP A 246 11.60 9.90 -6.25
CA ASP A 246 12.91 10.52 -6.52
C ASP A 246 14.09 9.54 -6.50
N GLY A 247 13.82 8.24 -6.44
CA GLY A 247 14.81 7.19 -6.60
C GLY A 247 15.62 6.84 -5.36
N LYS A 248 15.04 6.97 -4.17
CA LYS A 248 15.64 6.46 -2.94
C LYS A 248 15.03 5.13 -2.53
N LEU A 249 15.87 4.19 -2.13
CA LEU A 249 15.47 2.88 -1.60
C LEU A 249 15.38 2.91 -0.08
N TYR A 250 14.27 2.43 0.45
CA TYR A 250 13.99 2.34 1.88
C TYR A 250 13.72 0.88 2.25
N LYS A 251 14.47 0.35 3.20
CA LYS A 251 14.35 -1.04 3.66
C LYS A 251 13.11 -1.28 4.53
N CYS A 252 12.52 -0.23 5.10
CA CYS A 252 11.37 -0.30 6.00
C CYS A 252 10.38 0.84 5.73
N LEU A 253 9.09 0.64 6.03
CA LEU A 253 8.06 1.70 6.04
C LEU A 253 8.40 2.80 7.04
N PHE A 254 9.11 2.44 8.10
CA PHE A 254 9.50 3.34 9.18
C PHE A 254 10.94 3.84 9.08
N ALA A 255 11.62 3.62 7.95
CA ALA A 255 12.96 4.14 7.73
C ALA A 255 12.98 5.67 7.76
N THR A 256 14.04 6.23 8.28
CA THR A 256 14.29 7.67 8.35
C THR A 256 15.26 8.15 7.27
N GLU A 257 15.95 7.23 6.63
CA GLU A 257 16.94 7.49 5.59
C GLU A 257 16.77 6.49 4.44
N GLY A 258 17.06 6.93 3.21
CA GLY A 258 17.01 6.10 2.00
C GLY A 258 18.32 6.16 1.25
N PHE A 259 18.67 5.06 0.56
CA PHE A 259 19.82 4.97 -0.34
C PHE A 259 19.45 5.56 -1.71
N ASP A 260 20.21 6.55 -2.20
CA ASP A 260 19.95 7.21 -3.49
C ASP A 260 20.42 6.36 -4.67
N ILE A 261 19.51 5.54 -5.23
CA ILE A 261 19.77 4.72 -6.41
C ILE A 261 19.72 5.54 -7.70
N ARG A 262 19.06 6.71 -7.70
CA ARG A 262 18.99 7.60 -8.87
C ARG A 262 20.39 8.12 -9.26
N GLN A 263 21.26 8.40 -8.28
CA GLN A 263 22.63 8.80 -8.58
C GLN A 263 23.36 7.73 -9.39
N MET A 264 23.19 6.46 -9.06
CA MET A 264 23.77 5.36 -9.82
C MET A 264 23.19 5.28 -11.23
N LEU A 265 21.84 5.34 -11.35
CA LEU A 265 21.14 5.31 -12.64
C LEU A 265 21.64 6.40 -13.60
N ARG A 266 21.74 7.63 -13.12
CA ARG A 266 22.10 8.81 -13.92
C ARG A 266 23.61 9.02 -14.02
N GLY A 267 24.38 8.40 -13.13
CA GLY A 267 25.85 8.38 -13.18
C GLY A 267 26.42 7.37 -14.15
N GLY A 268 25.58 6.61 -14.87
CA GLY A 268 26.02 5.66 -15.89
C GLY A 268 26.41 4.28 -15.34
N ALA A 269 26.00 3.93 -14.10
CA ALA A 269 26.23 2.61 -13.55
C ALA A 269 25.56 1.51 -14.41
N SER A 270 26.23 0.37 -14.54
CA SER A 270 25.71 -0.80 -15.24
C SER A 270 24.54 -1.43 -14.46
N ASP A 271 23.77 -2.32 -15.09
CA ASP A 271 22.69 -3.04 -14.41
C ASP A 271 23.25 -3.93 -13.31
N GLU A 272 24.41 -4.56 -13.51
CA GLU A 272 25.11 -5.40 -12.53
C GLU A 272 25.58 -4.60 -11.30
N GLU A 273 26.12 -3.39 -11.50
CA GLU A 273 26.53 -2.53 -10.38
C GLU A 273 25.33 -2.09 -9.52
N ILE A 274 24.19 -1.81 -10.16
CA ILE A 274 22.95 -1.45 -9.48
C ILE A 274 22.37 -2.68 -8.76
N GLU A 275 22.40 -3.85 -9.40
CA GLU A 275 21.97 -5.13 -8.83
C GLU A 275 22.74 -5.45 -7.55
N ASP A 276 24.08 -5.38 -7.61
CA ASP A 276 24.96 -5.57 -6.47
C ASP A 276 24.67 -4.58 -5.31
N ALA A 277 24.42 -3.31 -5.65
CA ALA A 277 24.08 -2.30 -4.65
C ALA A 277 22.77 -2.63 -3.95
N ILE A 278 21.72 -3.02 -4.70
CA ILE A 278 20.43 -3.44 -4.16
C ILE A 278 20.61 -4.69 -3.27
N GLY A 279 21.38 -5.67 -3.73
CA GLY A 279 21.69 -6.88 -2.96
C GLY A 279 22.37 -6.57 -1.63
N ARG A 280 23.37 -5.69 -1.62
CA ARG A 280 24.04 -5.23 -0.37
C ARG A 280 23.07 -4.51 0.57
N ILE A 281 22.23 -3.61 0.04
CA ILE A 281 21.21 -2.90 0.83
C ILE A 281 20.26 -3.90 1.48
N TRP A 282 19.84 -4.93 0.74
CA TRP A 282 18.92 -5.93 1.24
C TRP A 282 19.55 -6.84 2.31
N THR A 283 20.76 -7.32 2.09
CA THR A 283 21.46 -8.23 3.02
C THR A 283 21.85 -7.57 4.34
N THR A 284 22.03 -6.24 4.34
CA THR A 284 22.29 -5.44 5.56
C THR A 284 21.04 -4.97 6.29
N ARG A 285 19.88 -5.56 5.98
CA ARG A 285 18.62 -5.17 6.60
C ARG A 285 18.52 -5.70 8.03
N ASP A 286 18.35 -4.79 8.97
CA ASP A 286 18.20 -5.04 10.41
C ASP A 286 17.04 -4.24 11.06
N GLU A 287 16.19 -3.60 10.23
CA GLU A 287 15.10 -2.77 10.74
C GLU A 287 13.94 -3.60 11.29
N HIS A 288 13.75 -3.54 12.60
CA HIS A 288 12.67 -4.20 13.35
C HIS A 288 11.79 -3.20 14.12
N TYR A 289 11.62 -1.99 13.59
CA TYR A 289 10.95 -0.90 14.31
C TYR A 289 9.58 -1.29 14.89
N SER A 290 8.74 -2.03 14.15
CA SER A 290 7.41 -2.39 14.64
C SER A 290 7.46 -3.30 15.89
N GLU A 291 8.53 -4.08 16.06
CA GLU A 291 8.73 -4.96 17.23
C GLU A 291 9.19 -4.18 18.48
N ILE A 292 9.91 -3.07 18.28
CA ILE A 292 10.42 -2.22 19.36
C ILE A 292 9.60 -0.94 19.57
N ARG A 293 8.41 -0.86 18.94
CA ARG A 293 7.54 0.30 19.04
C ARG A 293 7.03 0.49 20.47
N THR A 294 7.36 1.64 21.05
CA THR A 294 6.84 2.16 22.30
C THR A 294 6.54 3.65 22.11
N GLU A 295 5.86 4.27 23.07
CA GLU A 295 5.68 5.74 23.03
C GLU A 295 7.01 6.49 23.00
N GLU A 296 8.03 5.98 23.68
CA GLU A 296 9.36 6.55 23.74
C GLU A 296 10.07 6.47 22.37
N THR A 297 10.03 5.30 21.72
CA THR A 297 10.63 5.12 20.39
C THR A 297 9.90 5.94 19.33
N VAL A 298 8.59 6.12 19.45
CA VAL A 298 7.80 7.02 18.59
C VAL A 298 8.23 8.47 18.78
N LYS A 299 8.40 8.93 20.04
CA LYS A 299 8.88 10.29 20.35
C LYS A 299 10.30 10.51 19.85
N ALA A 300 11.21 9.53 20.02
CA ALA A 300 12.60 9.62 19.56
C ALA A 300 12.73 9.78 18.03
N ARG A 301 11.72 9.36 17.26
CA ARG A 301 11.64 9.51 15.80
C ARG A 301 10.89 10.77 15.35
N ALA A 302 10.39 11.58 16.29
CA ALA A 302 9.70 12.84 15.95
C ALA A 302 10.62 13.74 15.12
N GLY A 303 10.12 14.27 14.00
CA GLY A 303 10.88 15.10 13.06
C GLY A 303 11.81 14.36 12.09
N LYS A 304 12.00 13.04 12.25
CA LYS A 304 12.80 12.21 11.31
C LYS A 304 11.94 11.27 10.45
N ARG A 305 10.63 11.19 10.73
CA ARG A 305 9.73 10.29 10.01
C ARG A 305 9.46 10.81 8.59
N ILE A 306 9.47 9.89 7.65
CA ILE A 306 9.17 10.18 6.24
C ILE A 306 7.68 9.95 6.02
N GLU A 307 7.04 10.86 5.29
CA GLU A 307 5.61 10.74 4.99
C GLU A 307 5.32 9.52 4.10
N MET A 308 4.24 8.81 4.42
CA MET A 308 3.82 7.63 3.68
C MET A 308 3.52 7.95 2.21
N SER A 309 3.03 9.15 1.92
CA SER A 309 2.78 9.62 0.56
C SER A 309 4.05 9.74 -0.29
N TYR A 310 5.20 9.87 0.35
CA TYR A 310 6.49 9.98 -0.34
C TYR A 310 7.12 8.61 -0.62
N ILE A 311 7.07 7.69 0.34
CA ILE A 311 7.70 6.36 0.21
C ILE A 311 6.72 5.24 -0.15
N GLY A 312 5.45 5.57 -0.33
CA GLY A 312 4.40 4.62 -0.65
C GLY A 312 3.95 3.76 0.55
N GLY A 313 2.67 3.57 0.72
CA GLY A 313 2.06 2.81 1.80
C GLY A 313 0.89 1.94 1.33
#